data_dd58972d757a128dd07e41fe531f5739
#
_entry.id   dd58972d757a128dd07e41fe531f5739
#
_cell.length_a   1.000
_cell.length_b   1.000
_cell.length_c   1.000
_cell.angle_alpha   90.00
_cell.angle_beta   90.00
_cell.angle_gamma   90.00
#
_symmetry.space_group_name_H-M   'P 1'
#
loop_
_entity.id
_entity.type
_entity.pdbx_description
1 polymer ?
#
loop_
_entity_poly.entity_id
_entity_poly.type
_entity_poly.pdbx_seq_one_letter_code
_entity_poly.pdbx_strand_id
1 'polypeptide(L)'
;GSLVAHVRGAQWWRRDLGMEQIDGMVARRASAEAEGMSPQYVPGTVKIMVDGVAENHTAAMLTPYHDHSGHATENRGLSFIDPQQLGSIVTALDAAGFQVHFHALGDRAVRESLDAVQAARETNGPSGNRHHLAHLQMVDEADVPRFAEVDATANIQALWACHEEQLDALTLPFLREGAVQRHYPFGDLQRAGAELAAGSDWPVSSADPLQTLHTAVNRRTPGSDLPMLGGETQALDVATMLAAYTSGSARVNHRERDTGSIAAGRLADLVVIAPDPFAVPAEQLHTVRVRSTWVKGELVHGDTFVATKGEA
;
A
#
# COMPACT_ATOMS: atom_id res chain seq x y z
N GLY A 1 1.88 9.39 28.11
CA GLY A 1 2.37 9.09 26.80
C GLY A 1 2.14 10.23 25.84
N SER A 2 3.12 10.46 24.97
CA SER A 2 3.11 11.55 23.99
C SER A 2 2.69 11.12 22.59
N LEU A 3 2.34 9.83 22.37
CA LEU A 3 1.90 9.34 21.08
C LEU A 3 0.47 9.82 20.81
N VAL A 4 0.32 10.74 19.86
CA VAL A 4 -1.00 11.29 19.47
C VAL A 4 -1.61 10.50 18.31
N ALA A 5 -0.79 9.83 17.51
CA ALA A 5 -1.23 9.01 16.39
C ALA A 5 -1.67 7.61 16.87
N HIS A 6 -2.55 6.99 16.07
CA HIS A 6 -2.83 5.56 16.20
C HIS A 6 -1.89 4.77 15.28
N VAL A 7 -1.19 3.80 15.85
CA VAL A 7 -0.19 3.00 15.15
C VAL A 7 -0.59 1.53 15.19
N ARG A 8 -0.80 0.92 14.03
CA ARG A 8 -0.88 -0.52 13.90
C ARG A 8 0.53 -1.05 13.58
N GLY A 9 1.18 -1.58 14.62
CA GLY A 9 2.54 -2.09 14.50
C GLY A 9 2.59 -3.40 13.71
N ALA A 10 3.57 -3.51 12.81
CA ALA A 10 3.85 -4.75 12.09
C ALA A 10 5.04 -5.44 12.74
N GLN A 11 4.84 -6.67 13.20
CA GLN A 11 5.89 -7.53 13.69
C GLN A 11 6.59 -8.18 12.50
N TRP A 12 7.93 -8.21 12.51
CA TRP A 12 8.71 -8.75 11.41
C TRP A 12 8.70 -10.26 11.41
N TRP A 13 8.33 -10.90 10.29
CA TRP A 13 8.51 -12.33 10.07
C TRP A 13 9.97 -12.62 9.72
N ARG A 14 10.65 -13.34 10.56
CA ARG A 14 12.01 -13.82 10.31
C ARG A 14 11.95 -15.08 9.46
N ARG A 15 12.49 -15.02 8.25
CA ARG A 15 12.49 -16.14 7.30
C ARG A 15 13.45 -17.30 7.68
N ASP A 16 14.38 -17.01 8.60
CA ASP A 16 15.32 -17.98 9.16
C ASP A 16 14.75 -18.74 10.37
N LEU A 17 13.55 -18.39 10.81
CA LEU A 17 12.79 -19.06 11.87
C LEU A 17 11.54 -19.72 11.27
N GLY A 18 11.01 -20.72 12.02
CA GLY A 18 9.79 -21.43 11.66
C GLY A 18 8.52 -20.85 12.29
N MET A 19 7.52 -21.72 12.41
CA MET A 19 6.20 -21.39 12.95
C MET A 19 6.23 -21.06 14.45
N GLU A 20 7.26 -21.49 15.18
CA GLU A 20 7.45 -21.25 16.61
C GLU A 20 7.51 -19.78 16.99
N GLN A 21 7.81 -18.89 16.03
CA GLN A 21 7.82 -17.44 16.29
C GLN A 21 6.43 -16.85 16.51
N ILE A 22 5.35 -17.54 16.10
CA ILE A 22 3.97 -17.07 16.24
C ILE A 22 3.60 -16.89 17.71
N ASP A 23 3.98 -17.84 18.58
CA ASP A 23 3.71 -17.75 20.01
C ASP A 23 4.33 -16.48 20.62
N GLY A 24 5.55 -16.14 20.21
CA GLY A 24 6.21 -14.91 20.62
C GLY A 24 5.51 -13.64 20.11
N MET A 25 4.92 -13.70 18.91
CA MET A 25 4.14 -12.59 18.35
C MET A 25 2.83 -12.40 19.10
N VAL A 26 2.14 -13.49 19.44
CA VAL A 26 0.92 -13.48 20.27
C VAL A 26 1.22 -12.90 21.65
N ALA A 27 2.30 -13.33 22.29
CA ALA A 27 2.72 -12.83 23.59
C ALA A 27 3.00 -11.32 23.58
N ARG A 28 3.71 -10.81 22.55
CA ARG A 28 3.96 -9.35 22.42
C ARG A 28 2.68 -8.55 22.23
N ARG A 29 1.70 -9.06 21.45
CA ARG A 29 0.41 -8.40 21.29
C ARG A 29 -0.35 -8.34 22.62
N ALA A 30 -0.40 -9.43 23.36
CA ALA A 30 -1.03 -9.50 24.67
C ALA A 30 -0.35 -8.59 25.70
N SER A 31 1.00 -8.50 25.68
CA SER A 31 1.75 -7.60 26.55
C SER A 31 1.43 -6.13 26.29
N ALA A 32 1.39 -5.71 25.02
CA ALA A 32 1.03 -4.34 24.66
C ALA A 32 -0.39 -3.96 25.12
N GLU A 33 -1.32 -4.89 25.06
CA GLU A 33 -2.68 -4.69 25.57
C GLU A 33 -2.69 -4.59 27.10
N ALA A 34 -2.01 -5.49 27.80
CA ALA A 34 -1.90 -5.51 29.26
C ALA A 34 -1.20 -4.27 29.82
N GLU A 35 -0.24 -3.70 29.10
CA GLU A 35 0.46 -2.46 29.43
C GLU A 35 -0.34 -1.19 29.12
N GLY A 36 -1.56 -1.33 28.61
CA GLY A 36 -2.45 -0.21 28.29
C GLY A 36 -2.02 0.63 27.09
N MET A 37 -1.22 0.06 26.16
CA MET A 37 -0.80 0.74 24.94
C MET A 37 -1.95 0.89 23.94
N SER A 38 -2.92 -0.02 23.97
CA SER A 38 -4.13 0.03 23.15
C SER A 38 -5.04 1.17 23.64
N PRO A 39 -5.74 1.89 22.73
CA PRO A 39 -5.79 1.68 21.27
C PRO A 39 -4.72 2.43 20.47
N GLN A 40 -3.81 3.19 21.10
CA GLN A 40 -2.82 4.00 20.38
C GLN A 40 -1.78 3.17 19.65
N TYR A 41 -1.38 2.03 20.23
CA TYR A 41 -0.46 1.09 19.60
C TYR A 41 -1.00 -0.34 19.68
N VAL A 42 -1.14 -0.99 18.53
CA VAL A 42 -1.60 -2.39 18.42
C VAL A 42 -0.65 -3.17 17.51
N PRO A 43 0.22 -4.06 18.04
CA PRO A 43 1.11 -4.91 17.22
C PRO A 43 0.34 -6.11 16.63
N GLY A 44 -0.68 -5.81 15.84
CA GLY A 44 -1.64 -6.76 15.29
C GLY A 44 -1.39 -7.19 13.85
N THR A 45 -0.30 -6.75 13.25
CA THR A 45 0.08 -7.07 11.87
C THR A 45 1.40 -7.83 11.87
N VAL A 46 1.62 -8.70 10.88
CA VAL A 46 2.90 -9.36 10.63
C VAL A 46 3.40 -8.96 9.24
N LYS A 47 4.60 -8.37 9.15
CA LYS A 47 5.25 -8.01 7.88
C LYS A 47 6.03 -9.19 7.36
N ILE A 48 5.69 -9.61 6.13
CA ILE A 48 6.40 -10.69 5.41
C ILE A 48 7.03 -10.10 4.14
N MET A 49 8.34 -10.31 3.98
CA MET A 49 9.04 -10.05 2.72
C MET A 49 8.89 -11.29 1.83
N VAL A 50 8.10 -11.18 0.76
CA VAL A 50 7.90 -12.30 -0.17
C VAL A 50 9.01 -12.34 -1.21
N ASP A 51 9.42 -11.17 -1.69
CA ASP A 51 10.49 -11.01 -2.69
C ASP A 51 11.43 -9.83 -2.37
N GLY A 52 12.33 -9.56 -3.30
CA GLY A 52 13.22 -8.40 -3.27
C GLY A 52 12.67 -7.22 -4.06
N VAL A 53 13.56 -6.51 -4.77
CA VAL A 53 13.22 -5.31 -5.57
C VAL A 53 13.64 -5.48 -7.03
N ALA A 54 12.95 -4.77 -7.94
CA ALA A 54 13.17 -4.93 -9.38
C ALA A 54 14.53 -4.38 -9.84
N GLU A 55 15.02 -3.31 -9.21
CA GLU A 55 16.24 -2.61 -9.55
C GLU A 55 17.51 -3.46 -9.43
N ASN A 56 17.50 -4.46 -8.57
CA ASN A 56 18.59 -5.43 -8.44
C ASN A 56 18.20 -6.84 -8.92
N HIS A 57 17.10 -6.96 -9.66
CA HIS A 57 16.56 -8.16 -10.28
C HIS A 57 16.25 -9.29 -9.27
N THR A 58 15.82 -8.91 -8.06
CA THR A 58 15.39 -9.86 -7.02
C THR A 58 13.88 -9.86 -6.76
N ALA A 59 13.12 -8.93 -7.36
CA ALA A 59 11.66 -9.05 -7.39
C ALA A 59 11.27 -10.33 -8.13
N ALA A 60 10.35 -11.11 -7.54
CA ALA A 60 9.97 -12.42 -8.08
C ALA A 60 9.01 -12.29 -9.26
N MET A 61 9.45 -12.71 -10.44
CA MET A 61 8.75 -12.51 -11.71
C MET A 61 8.25 -13.84 -12.30
N LEU A 62 7.10 -13.80 -12.95
CA LEU A 62 6.56 -14.93 -13.75
C LEU A 62 7.36 -15.17 -15.02
N THR A 63 7.95 -14.11 -15.57
CA THR A 63 8.82 -14.17 -16.74
C THR A 63 10.26 -13.81 -16.37
N PRO A 64 11.29 -14.34 -17.07
CA PRO A 64 12.67 -13.98 -16.77
C PRO A 64 12.96 -12.49 -16.98
N TYR A 65 13.92 -11.96 -16.22
CA TYR A 65 14.57 -10.70 -16.55
C TYR A 65 15.37 -10.84 -17.84
N HIS A 66 15.54 -9.72 -18.54
CA HIS A 66 16.36 -9.64 -19.75
C HIS A 66 17.77 -9.13 -19.42
N ASP A 67 18.71 -9.37 -20.30
CA ASP A 67 20.03 -8.76 -20.27
C ASP A 67 20.04 -7.40 -21.00
N HIS A 68 21.17 -6.70 -20.98
CA HIS A 68 21.35 -5.40 -21.66
C HIS A 68 21.15 -5.48 -23.19
N SER A 69 21.16 -6.66 -23.77
CA SER A 69 20.92 -6.88 -25.21
C SER A 69 19.46 -7.23 -25.50
N GLY A 70 18.59 -7.24 -24.47
CA GLY A 70 17.17 -7.58 -24.58
C GLY A 70 16.88 -9.09 -24.66
N HIS A 71 17.86 -9.96 -24.40
CA HIS A 71 17.63 -11.40 -24.37
C HIS A 71 17.17 -11.85 -22.99
N ALA A 72 16.20 -12.78 -22.96
CA ALA A 72 15.75 -13.37 -21.71
C ALA A 72 16.88 -14.17 -21.04
N THR A 73 17.10 -13.93 -19.76
CA THR A 73 18.02 -14.68 -18.91
C THR A 73 17.30 -15.86 -18.24
N GLU A 74 17.99 -16.57 -17.36
CA GLU A 74 17.34 -17.57 -16.48
C GLU A 74 16.82 -16.94 -15.16
N ASN A 75 17.21 -15.69 -14.87
CA ASN A 75 16.84 -15.04 -13.63
C ASN A 75 15.36 -14.63 -13.63
N ARG A 76 14.62 -15.11 -12.62
CA ARG A 76 13.22 -14.76 -12.37
C ARG A 76 13.03 -14.08 -10.99
N GLY A 77 14.09 -13.55 -10.42
CA GLY A 77 14.07 -13.03 -9.06
C GLY A 77 13.99 -14.13 -8.00
N LEU A 78 13.68 -13.74 -6.78
CA LEU A 78 13.74 -14.61 -5.61
C LEU A 78 12.40 -14.61 -4.86
N SER A 79 11.80 -15.78 -4.64
CA SER A 79 10.82 -15.94 -3.58
C SER A 79 11.57 -16.23 -2.28
N PHE A 80 11.45 -15.35 -1.28
CA PHE A 80 12.20 -15.47 -0.04
C PHE A 80 11.67 -16.55 0.90
N ILE A 81 10.46 -17.02 0.66
CA ILE A 81 9.80 -18.09 1.38
C ILE A 81 9.23 -19.04 0.32
N ASP A 82 9.37 -20.34 0.54
CA ASP A 82 8.72 -21.33 -0.32
C ASP A 82 7.20 -21.10 -0.37
N PRO A 83 6.55 -21.12 -1.54
CA PRO A 83 5.13 -20.80 -1.67
C PRO A 83 4.21 -21.70 -0.81
N GLN A 84 4.52 -22.99 -0.64
CA GLN A 84 3.71 -23.87 0.22
C GLN A 84 3.89 -23.52 1.68
N GLN A 85 5.11 -23.17 2.10
CA GLN A 85 5.37 -22.66 3.44
C GLN A 85 4.66 -21.33 3.67
N LEU A 86 4.68 -20.41 2.70
CA LEU A 86 3.99 -19.12 2.79
C LEU A 86 2.49 -19.33 3.06
N GLY A 87 1.83 -20.23 2.33
CA GLY A 87 0.44 -20.59 2.56
C GLY A 87 0.17 -21.09 3.97
N SER A 88 1.04 -21.98 4.49
CA SER A 88 0.92 -22.51 5.85
C SER A 88 1.14 -21.43 6.91
N ILE A 89 2.11 -20.55 6.72
CA ILE A 89 2.43 -19.42 7.61
C ILE A 89 1.23 -18.47 7.69
N VAL A 90 0.70 -18.05 6.54
CA VAL A 90 -0.42 -17.11 6.47
C VAL A 90 -1.68 -17.71 7.09
N THR A 91 -1.95 -18.99 6.85
CA THR A 91 -3.08 -19.70 7.48
C THR A 91 -2.96 -19.70 9.00
N ALA A 92 -1.78 -19.97 9.55
CA ALA A 92 -1.57 -19.97 11.00
C ALA A 92 -1.62 -18.56 11.61
N LEU A 93 -1.06 -17.56 10.94
CA LEU A 93 -1.15 -16.16 11.38
C LEU A 93 -2.58 -15.65 11.35
N ASP A 94 -3.34 -15.99 10.31
CA ASP A 94 -4.75 -15.65 10.18
C ASP A 94 -5.58 -16.30 11.30
N ALA A 95 -5.38 -17.60 11.58
CA ALA A 95 -6.03 -18.30 12.69
C ALA A 95 -5.67 -17.68 14.07
N ALA A 96 -4.46 -17.14 14.22
CA ALA A 96 -4.02 -16.42 15.42
C ALA A 96 -4.54 -14.97 15.49
N GLY A 97 -5.34 -14.52 14.50
CA GLY A 97 -5.93 -13.18 14.43
C GLY A 97 -4.95 -12.08 14.06
N PHE A 98 -3.90 -12.41 13.31
CA PHE A 98 -2.99 -11.43 12.74
C PHE A 98 -3.39 -11.06 11.32
N GLN A 99 -3.33 -9.76 11.03
CA GLN A 99 -3.26 -9.26 9.68
C GLN A 99 -1.87 -9.55 9.10
N VAL A 100 -1.78 -9.93 7.83
CA VAL A 100 -0.51 -10.05 7.12
C VAL A 100 -0.32 -8.87 6.18
N HIS A 101 0.84 -8.24 6.25
CA HIS A 101 1.31 -7.18 5.36
C HIS A 101 2.43 -7.75 4.50
N PHE A 102 2.12 -8.06 3.25
CA PHE A 102 3.11 -8.58 2.30
C PHE A 102 3.91 -7.45 1.65
N HIS A 103 5.21 -7.63 1.51
CA HIS A 103 6.02 -6.95 0.53
C HIS A 103 5.99 -7.81 -0.73
N ALA A 104 5.45 -7.30 -1.82
CA ALA A 104 5.31 -8.01 -3.09
C ALA A 104 5.42 -7.02 -4.25
N LEU A 105 6.59 -7.02 -4.91
CA LEU A 105 6.87 -6.16 -6.06
C LEU A 105 6.63 -6.88 -7.38
N GLY A 106 7.19 -8.07 -7.54
CA GLY A 106 7.05 -8.86 -8.76
C GLY A 106 5.72 -9.57 -8.88
N ASP A 107 5.28 -9.80 -10.11
CA ASP A 107 4.00 -10.44 -10.42
C ASP A 107 3.89 -11.87 -9.84
N ARG A 108 5.01 -12.60 -9.73
CA ARG A 108 5.03 -13.91 -9.06
C ARG A 108 4.88 -13.77 -7.54
N ALA A 109 5.52 -12.78 -6.91
CA ALA A 109 5.34 -12.53 -5.47
C ALA A 109 3.90 -12.14 -5.13
N VAL A 110 3.25 -11.34 -6.00
CA VAL A 110 1.83 -11.00 -5.86
C VAL A 110 0.97 -12.26 -5.92
N ARG A 111 1.21 -13.14 -6.92
CA ARG A 111 0.50 -14.42 -7.06
C ARG A 111 0.66 -15.30 -5.84
N GLU A 112 1.89 -15.54 -5.40
CA GLU A 112 2.21 -16.34 -4.21
C GLU A 112 1.54 -15.79 -2.94
N SER A 113 1.46 -14.47 -2.80
CA SER A 113 0.77 -13.80 -1.68
C SER A 113 -0.75 -14.01 -1.73
N LEU A 114 -1.36 -13.87 -2.91
CA LEU A 114 -2.80 -14.11 -3.09
C LEU A 114 -3.16 -15.58 -2.89
N ASP A 115 -2.32 -16.51 -3.35
CA ASP A 115 -2.47 -17.95 -3.11
C ASP A 115 -2.43 -18.26 -1.60
N ALA A 116 -1.53 -17.61 -0.86
CA ALA A 116 -1.44 -17.78 0.58
C ALA A 116 -2.66 -17.23 1.33
N VAL A 117 -3.20 -16.07 0.91
CA VAL A 117 -4.44 -15.52 1.46
C VAL A 117 -5.64 -16.43 1.14
N GLN A 118 -5.71 -16.94 -0.09
CA GLN A 118 -6.74 -17.88 -0.49
C GLN A 118 -6.72 -19.16 0.36
N ALA A 119 -5.54 -19.77 0.56
CA ALA A 119 -5.36 -20.94 1.41
C ALA A 119 -5.82 -20.71 2.86
N ALA A 120 -5.51 -19.53 3.41
CA ALA A 120 -5.97 -19.15 4.74
C ALA A 120 -7.52 -19.07 4.79
N ARG A 121 -8.14 -18.46 3.79
CA ARG A 121 -9.61 -18.35 3.72
C ARG A 121 -10.31 -19.71 3.53
N GLU A 122 -9.74 -20.59 2.72
CA GLU A 122 -10.27 -21.94 2.51
C GLU A 122 -10.20 -22.77 3.80
N THR A 123 -9.14 -22.55 4.61
CA THR A 123 -8.92 -23.30 5.85
C THR A 123 -9.71 -22.73 7.03
N ASN A 124 -9.64 -21.41 7.23
CA ASN A 124 -10.16 -20.73 8.43
C ASN A 124 -11.53 -20.08 8.20
N GLY A 125 -11.95 -19.91 6.94
CA GLY A 125 -13.08 -19.08 6.58
C GLY A 125 -12.77 -17.58 6.59
N PRO A 126 -13.76 -16.69 6.41
CA PRO A 126 -13.60 -15.24 6.46
C PRO A 126 -13.21 -14.77 7.87
N SER A 127 -11.98 -14.33 8.06
CA SER A 127 -11.47 -13.91 9.37
C SER A 127 -11.66 -12.42 9.68
N GLY A 128 -11.81 -11.58 8.65
CA GLY A 128 -11.83 -10.14 8.79
C GLY A 128 -10.48 -9.52 9.17
N ASN A 129 -9.37 -10.27 9.06
CA ASN A 129 -8.02 -9.81 9.39
C ASN A 129 -7.47 -8.80 8.39
N ARG A 130 -8.06 -8.68 7.17
CA ARG A 130 -7.75 -7.65 6.17
C ARG A 130 -6.30 -7.69 5.73
N HIS A 131 -5.86 -8.85 5.24
CA HIS A 131 -4.53 -8.99 4.65
C HIS A 131 -4.33 -8.01 3.51
N HIS A 132 -3.12 -7.46 3.38
CA HIS A 132 -2.83 -6.48 2.34
C HIS A 132 -1.46 -6.68 1.71
N LEU A 133 -1.37 -6.43 0.41
CA LEU A 133 -0.15 -6.50 -0.36
C LEU A 133 0.33 -5.08 -0.65
N ALA A 134 1.58 -4.80 -0.30
CA ALA A 134 2.22 -3.51 -0.56
C ALA A 134 3.08 -3.55 -1.81
N HIS A 135 3.26 -2.38 -2.39
CA HIS A 135 4.11 -2.03 -3.53
C HIS A 135 3.44 -2.33 -4.87
N LEU A 136 3.16 -3.59 -5.21
CA LEU A 136 2.41 -3.97 -6.41
C LEU A 136 3.00 -3.34 -7.68
N GLN A 137 4.34 -3.39 -7.82
CA GLN A 137 5.02 -2.78 -8.96
C GLN A 137 4.65 -3.49 -10.25
N MET A 138 4.59 -4.83 -10.21
CA MET A 138 4.13 -5.67 -11.30
C MET A 138 3.00 -6.57 -10.81
N VAL A 139 1.88 -6.59 -11.53
CA VAL A 139 0.76 -7.49 -11.25
C VAL A 139 0.30 -8.14 -12.55
N ASP A 140 0.19 -9.45 -12.57
CA ASP A 140 -0.33 -10.18 -13.73
C ASP A 140 -1.84 -9.92 -13.88
N GLU A 141 -2.32 -9.80 -15.12
CA GLU A 141 -3.74 -9.53 -15.40
C GLU A 141 -4.68 -10.56 -14.77
N ALA A 142 -4.25 -11.83 -14.72
CA ALA A 142 -5.04 -12.90 -14.12
C ALA A 142 -5.17 -12.75 -12.59
N ASP A 143 -4.25 -12.03 -11.93
CA ASP A 143 -4.25 -11.84 -10.49
C ASP A 143 -5.00 -10.56 -10.05
N VAL A 144 -5.25 -9.62 -10.97
CA VAL A 144 -5.98 -8.38 -10.68
C VAL A 144 -7.36 -8.63 -10.03
N PRO A 145 -8.26 -9.47 -10.57
CA PRO A 145 -9.58 -9.71 -9.98
C PRO A 145 -9.49 -10.44 -8.63
N ARG A 146 -8.43 -11.20 -8.40
CA ARG A 146 -8.27 -12.01 -7.19
C ARG A 146 -8.20 -11.18 -5.91
N PHE A 147 -7.75 -9.91 -5.98
CA PHE A 147 -7.77 -9.03 -4.80
C PHE A 147 -9.17 -8.92 -4.20
N ALA A 148 -10.18 -8.68 -5.03
CA ALA A 148 -11.56 -8.62 -4.59
C ALA A 148 -12.09 -10.00 -4.16
N GLU A 149 -11.77 -11.07 -4.88
CA GLU A 149 -12.21 -12.44 -4.61
C GLU A 149 -11.74 -12.94 -3.23
N VAL A 150 -10.48 -12.65 -2.86
CA VAL A 150 -9.94 -13.05 -1.56
C VAL A 150 -10.00 -11.91 -0.51
N ASP A 151 -10.67 -10.78 -0.79
CA ASP A 151 -10.77 -9.58 0.06
C ASP A 151 -9.38 -9.11 0.57
N ALA A 152 -8.39 -9.14 -0.30
CA ALA A 152 -7.08 -8.59 -0.02
C ALA A 152 -7.06 -7.10 -0.40
N THR A 153 -6.48 -6.26 0.46
CA THR A 153 -6.33 -4.84 0.16
C THR A 153 -5.07 -4.59 -0.66
N ALA A 154 -5.19 -3.84 -1.74
CA ALA A 154 -4.05 -3.32 -2.49
C ALA A 154 -3.52 -2.05 -1.78
N ASN A 155 -2.37 -2.18 -1.13
CA ASN A 155 -1.70 -1.09 -0.43
C ASN A 155 -0.71 -0.42 -1.38
N ILE A 156 -1.08 0.74 -1.93
CA ILE A 156 -0.38 1.38 -3.04
C ILE A 156 0.58 2.48 -2.58
N GLN A 157 1.78 2.54 -3.18
CA GLN A 157 2.76 3.60 -3.03
C GLN A 157 2.84 4.39 -4.35
N ALA A 158 1.78 5.15 -4.63
CA ALA A 158 1.60 5.75 -5.95
C ALA A 158 2.60 6.88 -6.28
N LEU A 159 3.43 7.31 -5.33
CA LEU A 159 4.53 8.25 -5.62
C LEU A 159 5.55 7.65 -6.61
N TRP A 160 5.71 6.31 -6.61
CA TRP A 160 6.64 5.61 -7.50
C TRP A 160 6.08 5.34 -8.90
N ALA A 161 4.80 5.63 -9.11
CA ALA A 161 4.09 5.29 -10.34
C ALA A 161 4.31 6.32 -11.47
N CYS A 162 5.56 6.70 -11.71
CA CYS A 162 5.98 7.63 -12.74
C CYS A 162 7.37 7.26 -13.28
N HIS A 163 7.72 7.79 -14.42
CA HIS A 163 9.09 7.69 -14.95
C HIS A 163 10.04 8.48 -14.05
N GLU A 164 11.12 7.84 -13.63
CA GLU A 164 12.24 8.41 -12.91
C GLU A 164 13.53 7.68 -13.30
N GLU A 165 14.68 8.33 -13.09
CA GLU A 165 15.98 7.82 -13.53
C GLU A 165 16.26 6.40 -13.05
N GLN A 166 15.92 6.07 -11.81
CA GLN A 166 16.16 4.75 -11.24
C GLN A 166 15.31 3.67 -11.92
N LEU A 167 14.02 3.91 -12.11
CA LEU A 167 13.12 2.99 -12.79
C LEU A 167 13.54 2.80 -14.26
N ASP A 168 13.80 3.90 -14.95
CA ASP A 168 14.11 3.90 -16.38
C ASP A 168 15.47 3.28 -16.69
N ALA A 169 16.45 3.40 -15.79
CA ALA A 169 17.80 2.86 -15.99
C ALA A 169 17.99 1.45 -15.42
N LEU A 170 17.35 1.13 -14.28
CA LEU A 170 17.65 -0.10 -13.55
C LEU A 170 16.55 -1.17 -13.63
N THR A 171 15.34 -0.81 -14.09
CA THR A 171 14.22 -1.75 -14.14
C THR A 171 13.70 -1.98 -15.56
N LEU A 172 13.22 -0.93 -16.23
CA LEU A 172 12.51 -1.07 -17.50
C LEU A 172 13.33 -1.75 -18.60
N PRO A 173 14.66 -1.49 -18.76
CA PRO A 173 15.46 -2.15 -19.81
C PRO A 173 15.62 -3.66 -19.62
N PHE A 174 15.39 -4.16 -18.41
CA PHE A 174 15.58 -5.57 -18.06
C PHE A 174 14.28 -6.37 -18.01
N LEU A 175 13.18 -5.76 -18.43
CA LEU A 175 11.88 -6.40 -18.49
C LEU A 175 11.48 -6.70 -19.94
N ARG A 176 10.58 -7.67 -20.11
CA ARG A 176 10.04 -7.99 -21.44
C ARG A 176 9.32 -6.80 -22.06
N GLU A 177 9.24 -6.76 -23.37
CA GLU A 177 8.42 -5.79 -24.09
C GLU A 177 6.98 -5.77 -23.56
N GLY A 178 6.42 -4.58 -23.44
CA GLY A 178 5.06 -4.37 -22.90
C GLY A 178 4.96 -4.37 -21.37
N ALA A 179 6.07 -4.61 -20.63
CA ALA A 179 6.03 -4.58 -19.17
C ALA A 179 5.75 -3.17 -18.60
N VAL A 180 6.15 -2.12 -19.33
CA VAL A 180 5.89 -0.71 -18.91
C VAL A 180 4.40 -0.46 -18.69
N GLN A 181 3.53 -1.01 -19.56
CA GLN A 181 2.08 -0.85 -19.47
C GLN A 181 1.47 -1.52 -18.25
N ARG A 182 2.22 -2.38 -17.57
CA ARG A 182 1.79 -3.14 -16.39
C ARG A 182 2.42 -2.66 -15.08
N HIS A 183 3.20 -1.56 -15.14
CA HIS A 183 3.78 -0.98 -13.94
C HIS A 183 2.74 -0.25 -13.11
N TYR A 184 2.65 -0.66 -11.84
CA TYR A 184 1.72 -0.06 -10.88
C TYR A 184 0.29 -0.01 -11.44
N PRO A 185 -0.36 -1.16 -11.72
CA PRO A 185 -1.65 -1.22 -12.44
C PRO A 185 -2.82 -0.86 -11.50
N PHE A 186 -2.73 0.30 -10.88
CA PHE A 186 -3.68 0.75 -9.84
C PHE A 186 -5.07 1.01 -10.40
N GLY A 187 -5.15 1.50 -11.66
CA GLY A 187 -6.43 1.67 -12.35
C GLY A 187 -7.12 0.33 -12.61
N ASP A 188 -6.38 -0.71 -12.99
CA ASP A 188 -6.93 -2.05 -13.20
C ASP A 188 -7.41 -2.65 -11.88
N LEU A 189 -6.63 -2.53 -10.80
CA LEU A 189 -7.02 -2.98 -9.47
C LEU A 189 -8.31 -2.30 -8.99
N GLN A 190 -8.41 -0.96 -9.15
CA GLN A 190 -9.62 -0.21 -8.83
C GLN A 190 -10.84 -0.71 -9.61
N ARG A 191 -10.70 -0.83 -10.94
CA ARG A 191 -11.81 -1.29 -11.81
C ARG A 191 -12.25 -2.72 -11.53
N ALA A 192 -11.33 -3.58 -11.09
CA ALA A 192 -11.65 -4.94 -10.66
C ALA A 192 -12.26 -5.02 -9.25
N GLY A 193 -12.45 -3.88 -8.58
CA GLY A 193 -13.09 -3.82 -7.27
C GLY A 193 -12.17 -4.15 -6.09
N ALA A 194 -10.84 -4.10 -6.28
CA ALA A 194 -9.91 -4.22 -5.17
C ALA A 194 -10.07 -3.04 -4.20
N GLU A 195 -10.10 -3.32 -2.90
CA GLU A 195 -10.00 -2.28 -1.86
C GLU A 195 -8.60 -1.64 -1.93
N LEU A 196 -8.56 -0.31 -2.05
CA LEU A 196 -7.31 0.44 -2.09
C LEU A 196 -7.01 1.08 -0.74
N ALA A 197 -5.78 0.94 -0.26
CA ALA A 197 -5.21 1.76 0.80
C ALA A 197 -3.91 2.38 0.29
N ALA A 198 -3.60 3.60 0.74
CA ALA A 198 -2.39 4.29 0.31
C ALA A 198 -1.43 4.53 1.47
N GLY A 199 -0.15 4.46 1.17
CA GLY A 199 0.94 4.75 2.09
C GLY A 199 2.18 5.25 1.35
N SER A 200 3.14 5.80 2.09
CA SER A 200 4.37 6.36 1.52
C SER A 200 5.57 5.42 1.54
N ASP A 201 5.52 4.41 2.39
CA ASP A 201 6.69 3.59 2.75
C ASP A 201 7.88 4.44 3.24
N TRP A 202 7.56 5.52 3.98
CA TRP A 202 8.59 6.35 4.61
C TRP A 202 9.48 5.50 5.56
N PRO A 203 10.81 5.67 5.53
CA PRO A 203 11.62 6.73 4.91
C PRO A 203 12.17 6.41 3.49
N VAL A 204 11.67 5.38 2.81
CA VAL A 204 12.12 5.04 1.45
C VAL A 204 11.85 6.20 0.49
N SER A 205 10.70 6.85 0.63
CA SER A 205 10.34 8.04 -0.13
C SER A 205 9.68 9.10 0.75
N SER A 206 9.21 10.20 0.13
CA SER A 206 8.53 11.29 0.83
C SER A 206 7.28 10.81 1.56
N ALA A 207 7.11 11.28 2.80
CA ALA A 207 5.89 11.02 3.59
C ALA A 207 4.69 11.88 3.16
N ASP A 208 4.87 12.85 2.24
CA ASP A 208 3.84 13.80 1.83
C ASP A 208 2.79 13.14 0.92
N PRO A 209 1.53 12.96 1.38
CA PRO A 209 0.46 12.34 0.60
C PRO A 209 0.03 13.18 -0.60
N LEU A 210 0.28 14.52 -0.60
CA LEU A 210 -0.11 15.40 -1.69
C LEU A 210 0.82 15.26 -2.90
N GLN A 211 2.11 14.93 -2.68
CA GLN A 211 3.00 14.54 -3.78
C GLN A 211 2.51 13.24 -4.43
N THR A 212 2.11 12.28 -3.61
CA THR A 212 1.56 11.01 -4.08
C THR A 212 0.25 11.20 -4.84
N LEU A 213 -0.63 12.12 -4.38
CA LEU A 213 -1.87 12.48 -5.08
C LEU A 213 -1.58 12.97 -6.51
N HIS A 214 -0.60 13.87 -6.67
CA HIS A 214 -0.20 14.36 -7.99
C HIS A 214 0.24 13.21 -8.91
N THR A 215 1.14 12.34 -8.42
CA THR A 215 1.67 11.24 -9.22
C THR A 215 0.61 10.19 -9.53
N ALA A 216 -0.28 9.87 -8.60
CA ALA A 216 -1.37 8.93 -8.83
C ALA A 216 -2.29 9.34 -9.97
N VAL A 217 -2.58 10.66 -10.07
CA VAL A 217 -3.48 11.23 -11.09
C VAL A 217 -2.75 11.43 -12.42
N ASN A 218 -1.52 11.94 -12.39
CA ASN A 218 -0.80 12.32 -13.61
C ASN A 218 0.12 11.21 -14.15
N ARG A 219 0.47 10.22 -13.33
CA ARG A 219 1.47 9.17 -13.67
C ARG A 219 2.80 9.76 -14.16
N ARG A 220 3.12 10.95 -13.66
CA ARG A 220 4.29 11.79 -14.00
C ARG A 220 4.74 12.58 -12.79
N THR A 221 5.99 12.94 -12.75
CA THR A 221 6.48 13.98 -11.84
C THR A 221 6.01 15.37 -12.29
N PRO A 222 5.88 16.35 -11.38
CA PRO A 222 5.52 17.72 -11.75
C PRO A 222 6.44 18.32 -12.82
N GLY A 223 5.86 18.85 -13.87
CA GLY A 223 6.59 19.50 -14.98
C GLY A 223 7.27 18.53 -15.96
N SER A 224 7.06 17.22 -15.83
CA SER A 224 7.61 16.23 -16.77
C SER A 224 6.82 16.15 -18.07
N ASP A 225 7.53 16.14 -19.21
CA ASP A 225 6.98 15.89 -20.55
C ASP A 225 7.03 14.39 -20.94
N LEU A 226 7.56 13.52 -20.06
CA LEU A 226 7.58 12.08 -20.29
C LEU A 226 6.16 11.49 -20.39
N PRO A 227 5.95 10.37 -21.09
CA PRO A 227 4.65 9.72 -21.13
C PRO A 227 4.17 9.30 -19.74
N MET A 228 2.87 9.06 -19.60
CA MET A 228 2.32 8.51 -18.36
C MET A 228 2.79 7.06 -18.18
N LEU A 229 3.44 6.75 -17.06
CA LEU A 229 3.87 5.37 -16.78
C LEU A 229 2.65 4.44 -16.69
N GLY A 230 2.65 3.38 -17.47
CA GLY A 230 1.52 2.44 -17.57
C GLY A 230 0.31 2.96 -18.37
N GLY A 231 0.36 4.21 -18.86
CA GLY A 231 -0.70 4.83 -19.64
C GLY A 231 -1.85 5.41 -18.81
N GLU A 232 -2.77 6.09 -19.49
CA GLU A 232 -3.91 6.80 -18.86
C GLU A 232 -4.84 5.87 -18.06
N THR A 233 -4.99 4.63 -18.51
CA THR A 233 -5.87 3.66 -17.85
C THR A 233 -5.42 3.28 -16.44
N GLN A 234 -4.17 3.53 -16.10
CA GLN A 234 -3.62 3.25 -14.77
C GLN A 234 -3.64 4.45 -13.83
N ALA A 235 -4.04 5.63 -14.32
CA ALA A 235 -4.26 6.81 -13.49
C ALA A 235 -5.47 6.62 -12.58
N LEU A 236 -5.36 7.14 -11.36
CA LEU A 236 -6.47 7.23 -10.42
C LEU A 236 -7.03 8.66 -10.42
N ASP A 237 -8.30 8.81 -10.10
CA ASP A 237 -8.86 10.14 -9.89
C ASP A 237 -8.55 10.67 -8.46
N VAL A 238 -8.77 11.98 -8.27
CA VAL A 238 -8.53 12.68 -6.99
C VAL A 238 -9.35 12.05 -5.86
N ALA A 239 -10.62 11.72 -6.12
CA ALA A 239 -11.54 11.18 -5.11
C ALA A 239 -11.07 9.79 -4.63
N THR A 240 -10.71 8.92 -5.58
CA THR A 240 -10.17 7.59 -5.30
C THR A 240 -8.90 7.67 -4.47
N MET A 241 -7.98 8.56 -4.83
CA MET A 241 -6.71 8.66 -4.12
C MET A 241 -6.87 9.22 -2.71
N LEU A 242 -7.72 10.23 -2.53
CA LEU A 242 -8.07 10.74 -1.21
C LEU A 242 -8.78 9.67 -0.35
N ALA A 243 -9.68 8.89 -0.95
CA ALA A 243 -10.32 7.78 -0.25
C ALA A 243 -9.30 6.71 0.18
N ALA A 244 -8.33 6.37 -0.68
CA ALA A 244 -7.28 5.41 -0.34
C ALA A 244 -6.43 5.87 0.85
N TYR A 245 -6.10 7.18 0.95
CA TYR A 245 -5.37 7.75 2.09
C TYR A 245 -6.23 7.93 3.35
N THR A 246 -7.53 8.01 3.24
CA THR A 246 -8.44 8.24 4.38
C THR A 246 -9.21 6.99 4.77
N SER A 247 -10.34 6.70 4.13
CA SER A 247 -11.19 5.55 4.44
C SER A 247 -10.50 4.21 4.19
N GLY A 248 -9.72 4.09 3.11
CA GLY A 248 -8.95 2.88 2.80
C GLY A 248 -7.88 2.60 3.83
N SER A 249 -7.08 3.61 4.19
CA SER A 249 -6.07 3.49 5.25
C SER A 249 -6.70 3.25 6.61
N ALA A 250 -7.84 3.87 6.93
CA ALA A 250 -8.56 3.60 8.16
C ALA A 250 -9.06 2.15 8.21
N ARG A 251 -9.61 1.64 7.09
CA ARG A 251 -10.09 0.25 6.98
C ARG A 251 -8.96 -0.75 7.18
N VAL A 252 -7.84 -0.61 6.48
CA VAL A 252 -6.71 -1.55 6.60
C VAL A 252 -6.08 -1.53 8.00
N ASN A 253 -6.21 -0.40 8.72
CA ASN A 253 -5.76 -0.26 10.10
C ASN A 253 -6.85 -0.60 11.16
N HIS A 254 -8.01 -1.14 10.73
CA HIS A 254 -9.16 -1.48 11.60
C HIS A 254 -9.71 -0.28 12.39
N ARG A 255 -9.67 0.92 11.79
CA ARG A 255 -10.09 2.18 12.40
C ARG A 255 -11.25 2.87 11.68
N GLU A 256 -11.83 2.24 10.68
CA GLU A 256 -12.92 2.81 9.86
C GLU A 256 -14.19 3.15 10.65
N ARG A 257 -14.32 2.65 11.88
CA ARG A 257 -15.45 3.01 12.76
C ARG A 257 -15.23 4.35 13.45
N ASP A 258 -13.96 4.73 13.65
CA ASP A 258 -13.58 5.91 14.44
C ASP A 258 -13.09 7.07 13.57
N THR A 259 -12.44 6.78 12.45
CA THR A 259 -11.77 7.77 11.59
C THR A 259 -11.88 7.41 10.09
N GLY A 260 -11.22 8.17 9.23
CA GLY A 260 -11.17 7.94 7.77
C GLY A 260 -12.34 8.52 6.99
N SER A 261 -13.34 9.09 7.65
CA SER A 261 -14.40 9.85 6.99
C SER A 261 -15.03 10.88 7.96
N ILE A 262 -15.62 11.92 7.40
CA ILE A 262 -16.30 12.98 8.18
C ILE A 262 -17.75 12.54 8.39
N ALA A 263 -18.06 12.12 9.61
CA ALA A 263 -19.41 11.73 10.01
C ALA A 263 -19.62 11.98 11.52
N ALA A 264 -20.86 12.22 11.92
CA ALA A 264 -21.22 12.37 13.32
C ALA A 264 -20.84 11.12 14.13
N GLY A 265 -20.24 11.31 15.30
CA GLY A 265 -19.77 10.23 16.18
C GLY A 265 -18.36 9.71 15.88
N ARG A 266 -17.68 10.21 14.84
CA ARG A 266 -16.28 9.91 14.55
C ARG A 266 -15.32 10.91 15.20
N LEU A 267 -14.07 10.52 15.33
CA LEU A 267 -13.03 11.42 15.81
C LEU A 267 -12.87 12.59 14.84
N ALA A 268 -12.66 13.77 15.40
CA ALA A 268 -12.35 14.96 14.62
C ALA A 268 -10.86 14.98 14.22
N ASP A 269 -10.43 13.91 13.51
CA ASP A 269 -9.13 13.82 12.87
C ASP A 269 -9.31 14.41 11.45
N LEU A 270 -8.98 15.69 11.31
CA LEU A 270 -9.33 16.49 10.14
C LEU A 270 -8.08 17.13 9.54
N VAL A 271 -8.10 17.32 8.24
CA VAL A 271 -7.09 18.09 7.50
C VAL A 271 -7.80 19.10 6.60
N VAL A 272 -7.32 20.33 6.57
CA VAL A 272 -7.70 21.34 5.57
C VAL A 272 -6.56 21.45 4.56
N ILE A 273 -6.91 21.28 3.29
CA ILE A 273 -5.98 21.40 2.16
C ILE A 273 -6.46 22.52 1.23
N ALA A 274 -5.54 23.24 0.61
CA ALA A 274 -5.84 24.31 -0.33
C ALA A 274 -4.66 24.46 -1.31
N PRO A 275 -4.95 24.88 -2.58
CA PRO A 275 -6.28 25.08 -3.16
C PRO A 275 -7.10 23.78 -3.20
N ASP A 276 -8.39 23.88 -3.55
CA ASP A 276 -9.28 22.72 -3.69
C ASP A 276 -8.74 21.76 -4.76
N PRO A 277 -8.37 20.50 -4.40
CA PRO A 277 -7.81 19.55 -5.35
C PRO A 277 -8.78 19.10 -6.45
N PHE A 278 -10.09 19.33 -6.26
CA PHE A 278 -11.10 19.03 -7.27
C PHE A 278 -11.29 20.19 -8.28
N ALA A 279 -10.82 21.39 -7.94
CA ALA A 279 -10.97 22.59 -8.76
C ALA A 279 -9.70 22.97 -9.55
N VAL A 280 -8.53 22.52 -9.09
CA VAL A 280 -7.28 22.80 -9.81
C VAL A 280 -7.09 21.84 -10.99
N PRO A 281 -6.45 22.28 -12.09
CA PRO A 281 -6.03 21.38 -13.17
C PRO A 281 -5.16 20.23 -12.63
N ALA A 282 -5.27 19.04 -13.21
CA ALA A 282 -4.57 17.84 -12.72
C ALA A 282 -3.05 18.06 -12.61
N GLU A 283 -2.44 18.71 -13.60
CA GLU A 283 -1.01 19.04 -13.63
C GLU A 283 -0.58 20.00 -12.52
N GLN A 284 -1.51 20.69 -11.88
CA GLN A 284 -1.26 21.62 -10.77
C GLN A 284 -1.53 20.99 -9.38
N LEU A 285 -1.96 19.74 -9.30
CA LEU A 285 -2.20 19.08 -8.00
C LEU A 285 -1.00 19.14 -7.06
N HIS A 286 0.22 19.19 -7.59
CA HIS A 286 1.45 19.41 -6.81
C HIS A 286 1.49 20.76 -6.08
N THR A 287 0.59 21.71 -6.36
CA THR A 287 0.50 23.01 -5.67
C THR A 287 -0.38 22.96 -4.42
N VAL A 288 -1.19 21.91 -4.26
CA VAL A 288 -2.05 21.72 -3.08
C VAL A 288 -1.17 21.57 -1.83
N ARG A 289 -1.57 22.21 -0.72
CA ARG A 289 -0.84 22.18 0.56
C ARG A 289 -1.77 21.93 1.72
N VAL A 290 -1.26 21.28 2.76
CA VAL A 290 -1.93 21.22 4.06
C VAL A 290 -1.89 22.61 4.68
N ARG A 291 -3.06 23.12 5.08
CA ARG A 291 -3.22 24.39 5.80
C ARG A 291 -3.28 24.18 7.29
N SER A 292 -4.01 23.16 7.72
CA SER A 292 -4.10 22.82 9.12
C SER A 292 -4.49 21.36 9.31
N THR A 293 -4.12 20.82 10.46
CA THR A 293 -4.42 19.44 10.86
C THR A 293 -4.94 19.43 12.29
N TRP A 294 -6.03 18.73 12.53
CA TRP A 294 -6.59 18.46 13.84
C TRP A 294 -6.53 16.97 14.17
N VAL A 295 -6.22 16.65 15.39
CA VAL A 295 -6.29 15.30 15.96
C VAL A 295 -7.25 15.34 17.15
N LYS A 296 -8.31 14.56 17.09
CA LYS A 296 -9.39 14.56 18.11
C LYS A 296 -9.96 15.95 18.40
N GLY A 297 -9.99 16.81 17.38
CA GLY A 297 -10.47 18.19 17.50
C GLY A 297 -9.45 19.20 18.03
N GLU A 298 -8.24 18.78 18.34
CA GLU A 298 -7.15 19.68 18.75
C GLU A 298 -6.28 20.04 17.54
N LEU A 299 -6.01 21.32 17.33
CA LEU A 299 -5.12 21.80 16.27
C LEU A 299 -3.68 21.38 16.57
N VAL A 300 -3.09 20.56 15.69
CA VAL A 300 -1.72 20.07 15.85
C VAL A 300 -0.75 20.65 14.81
N HIS A 301 -1.26 21.24 13.73
CA HIS A 301 -0.46 21.88 12.69
C HIS A 301 -1.25 22.99 12.00
N GLY A 302 -0.55 24.10 11.65
CA GLY A 302 -1.12 25.25 10.92
C GLY A 302 -1.92 26.19 11.79
N ASP A 303 -2.74 27.03 11.16
CA ASP A 303 -3.55 28.05 11.82
C ASP A 303 -5.01 27.63 11.91
N THR A 304 -5.74 28.20 12.88
CA THR A 304 -7.21 28.08 12.97
C THR A 304 -7.83 28.65 11.70
N PHE A 305 -8.54 27.82 10.93
CA PHE A 305 -9.28 28.27 9.77
C PHE A 305 -10.51 29.04 10.24
N VAL A 306 -10.47 30.37 10.11
CA VAL A 306 -11.66 31.20 10.23
C VAL A 306 -12.27 31.29 8.83
N ALA A 307 -13.39 30.61 8.59
CA ALA A 307 -14.15 30.78 7.36
C ALA A 307 -14.57 32.25 7.23
N THR A 308 -13.92 33.01 6.36
CA THR A 308 -14.42 34.32 5.97
C THR A 308 -15.73 34.13 5.23
N LYS A 309 -16.83 34.64 5.77
CA LYS A 309 -18.11 34.69 5.07
C LYS A 309 -17.91 35.52 3.80
N GLY A 310 -17.74 34.87 2.66
CA GLY A 310 -17.66 35.61 1.38
C GLY A 310 -17.08 34.87 0.18
N GLU A 311 -16.62 33.65 0.30
CA GLU A 311 -16.15 32.89 -0.87
C GLU A 311 -16.92 31.54 -0.94
N ALA A 312 -18.16 31.64 -1.44
CA ALA A 312 -18.96 30.49 -1.85
C ALA A 312 -19.22 30.63 -3.37
#